data_a547c4858cb172d1fe5281beb035f066
#
_entry.id   a547c4858cb172d1fe5281beb035f066
#
_cell.length_a   1.000
_cell.length_b   1.000
_cell.length_c   1.000
_cell.angle_alpha   90.00
_cell.angle_beta   90.00
_cell.angle_gamma   90.00
#
_symmetry.space_group_name_H-M   'P 1'
#
loop_
_entity.id
_entity.type
_entity.pdbx_description
1 polymer ?
#
loop_
_entity_poly.entity_id
_entity_poly.type
_entity_poly.pdbx_seq_one_letter_code
_entity_poly.pdbx_strand_id
1 'polypeptide(L)'
;MKFNNKKIITVLLVLLIVLVMLAIIFNFIKKDNNKKIDLAISTYNKIHTLYLSGNGIEYVYDDAYNRRYIEEDNNKYYEIKNKDLFTNLISEKSLDKLLDSLNIKEKDDKYYISDFGRGISNYYGTKFKIKHKRKNKIEYIAISTFCKKDFIVYYGDRCMMDGYYEIEKPFTLVKEDGVWKVLEYTSIFQFSDRELK
;
A
#
# COMPACT_ATOMS: atom_id res chain seq x y z
N MET A 1 -56.55 29.36 15.90
CA MET A 1 -55.25 29.69 15.23
C MET A 1 -55.24 29.05 13.83
N LYS A 2 -55.48 29.82 12.73
CA LYS A 2 -55.38 29.24 11.37
C LYS A 2 -53.92 29.13 10.99
N PHE A 3 -53.36 27.94 11.04
CA PHE A 3 -52.01 27.66 10.52
C PHE A 3 -51.98 27.98 9.03
N ASN A 4 -51.08 28.86 8.63
CA ASN A 4 -50.95 29.28 7.24
C ASN A 4 -50.27 28.14 6.45
N ASN A 5 -51.09 27.22 5.90
CA ASN A 5 -50.63 26.00 5.19
C ASN A 5 -49.58 26.32 4.12
N LYS A 6 -49.63 27.50 3.48
CA LYS A 6 -48.62 27.91 2.49
C LYS A 6 -47.20 28.01 3.10
N LYS A 7 -47.11 28.62 4.32
CA LYS A 7 -45.78 28.72 5.00
C LYS A 7 -45.22 27.34 5.39
N ILE A 8 -46.10 26.44 5.84
CA ILE A 8 -45.70 25.07 6.19
C ILE A 8 -45.19 24.33 4.95
N ILE A 9 -45.90 24.40 3.83
CA ILE A 9 -45.49 23.78 2.57
C ILE A 9 -44.17 24.34 2.08
N THR A 10 -43.92 25.64 2.15
CA THR A 10 -42.65 26.26 1.76
C THR A 10 -41.51 25.77 2.64
N VAL A 11 -41.68 25.67 3.95
CA VAL A 11 -40.66 25.15 4.87
C VAL A 11 -40.36 23.70 4.56
N LEU A 12 -41.35 22.85 4.32
CA LEU A 12 -41.13 21.44 3.94
C LEU A 12 -40.42 21.31 2.61
N LEU A 13 -40.72 22.15 1.63
CA LEU A 13 -40.03 22.15 0.33
C LEU A 13 -38.54 22.54 0.46
N VAL A 14 -38.24 23.56 1.25
CA VAL A 14 -36.85 23.96 1.55
C VAL A 14 -36.11 22.85 2.28
N LEU A 15 -36.74 22.22 3.27
CA LEU A 15 -36.13 21.06 3.97
C LEU A 15 -35.83 19.90 3.03
N LEU A 16 -36.74 19.59 2.10
CA LEU A 16 -36.57 18.56 1.11
C LEU A 16 -35.37 18.86 0.19
N ILE A 17 -35.26 20.11 -0.29
CA ILE A 17 -34.12 20.54 -1.14
C ILE A 17 -32.80 20.40 -0.39
N VAL A 18 -32.75 20.81 0.87
CA VAL A 18 -31.54 20.67 1.70
C VAL A 18 -31.15 19.19 1.88
N LEU A 19 -32.11 18.31 2.14
CA LEU A 19 -31.84 16.86 2.26
C LEU A 19 -31.33 16.27 0.96
N VAL A 20 -31.89 16.64 -0.18
CA VAL A 20 -31.40 16.18 -1.50
C VAL A 20 -29.98 16.68 -1.75
N MET A 21 -29.68 17.94 -1.45
CA MET A 21 -28.33 18.49 -1.59
C MET A 21 -27.33 17.77 -0.70
N LEU A 22 -27.66 17.48 0.56
CA LEU A 22 -26.82 16.72 1.47
C LEU A 22 -26.57 15.30 0.96
N ALA A 23 -27.57 14.62 0.41
CA ALA A 23 -27.43 13.29 -0.18
C ALA A 23 -26.49 13.31 -1.40
N ILE A 24 -26.58 14.32 -2.26
CA ILE A 24 -25.68 14.49 -3.41
C ILE A 24 -24.25 14.70 -2.94
N ILE A 25 -24.03 15.61 -1.98
CA ILE A 25 -22.70 15.88 -1.40
C ILE A 25 -22.13 14.61 -0.77
N PHE A 26 -22.91 13.88 0.01
CA PHE A 26 -22.48 12.63 0.65
C PHE A 26 -22.05 11.57 -0.38
N ASN A 27 -22.84 11.39 -1.45
CA ASN A 27 -22.51 10.47 -2.53
C ASN A 27 -21.23 10.88 -3.27
N PHE A 28 -21.02 12.18 -3.48
CA PHE A 28 -19.80 12.69 -4.11
C PHE A 28 -18.55 12.41 -3.24
N ILE A 29 -18.65 12.70 -1.93
CA ILE A 29 -17.57 12.43 -0.97
C ILE A 29 -17.24 10.93 -0.92
N LYS A 30 -18.29 10.07 -0.87
CA LYS A 30 -18.13 8.61 -0.86
C LYS A 30 -17.40 8.12 -2.12
N LYS A 31 -17.80 8.60 -3.30
CA LYS A 31 -17.18 8.24 -4.58
C LYS A 31 -15.71 8.69 -4.67
N ASP A 32 -15.39 9.89 -4.18
CA ASP A 32 -14.01 10.39 -4.13
C ASP A 32 -13.14 9.57 -3.16
N ASN A 33 -13.67 9.22 -1.98
CA ASN A 33 -12.97 8.37 -1.03
C ASN A 33 -12.72 6.96 -1.59
N ASN A 34 -13.70 6.35 -2.27
CA ASN A 34 -13.51 5.04 -2.89
C ASN A 34 -12.39 5.07 -3.92
N LYS A 35 -12.36 6.08 -4.82
CA LYS A 35 -11.24 6.23 -5.78
C LYS A 35 -9.88 6.33 -5.10
N LYS A 36 -9.80 6.98 -3.94
CA LYS A 36 -8.55 7.10 -3.18
C LYS A 36 -8.17 5.79 -2.48
N ILE A 37 -9.14 5.03 -2.01
CA ILE A 37 -8.90 3.68 -1.50
C ILE A 37 -8.41 2.75 -2.63
N ASP A 38 -9.01 2.79 -3.81
CA ASP A 38 -8.57 2.00 -4.97
C ASP A 38 -7.13 2.36 -5.38
N LEU A 39 -6.78 3.66 -5.34
CA LEU A 39 -5.41 4.12 -5.54
C LEU A 39 -4.45 3.54 -4.50
N ALA A 40 -4.85 3.54 -3.21
CA ALA A 40 -4.03 2.97 -2.14
C ALA A 40 -3.80 1.46 -2.37
N ILE A 41 -4.87 0.71 -2.66
CA ILE A 41 -4.79 -0.73 -2.94
C ILE A 41 -3.86 -1.00 -4.11
N SER A 42 -4.06 -0.31 -5.23
CA SER A 42 -3.24 -0.50 -6.44
C SER A 42 -1.76 -0.19 -6.19
N THR A 43 -1.46 0.93 -5.53
CA THR A 43 -0.06 1.35 -5.28
C THR A 43 0.60 0.48 -4.20
N TYR A 44 -0.14 0.14 -3.14
CA TYR A 44 0.34 -0.76 -2.10
C TYR A 44 0.67 -2.14 -2.66
N ASN A 45 -0.19 -2.71 -3.49
CA ASN A 45 0.05 -4.03 -4.08
C ASN A 45 1.32 -4.03 -4.94
N LYS A 46 1.61 -2.96 -5.67
CA LYS A 46 2.85 -2.84 -6.45
C LYS A 46 4.09 -2.88 -5.55
N ILE A 47 4.15 -2.05 -4.51
CA ILE A 47 5.29 -2.04 -3.61
C ILE A 47 5.36 -3.31 -2.76
N HIS A 48 4.23 -3.84 -2.35
CA HIS A 48 4.15 -5.04 -1.54
C HIS A 48 4.65 -6.28 -2.28
N THR A 49 4.22 -6.49 -3.54
CA THR A 49 4.71 -7.59 -4.36
C THR A 49 6.18 -7.43 -4.74
N LEU A 50 6.65 -6.20 -4.89
CA LEU A 50 8.08 -5.91 -5.05
C LEU A 50 8.88 -6.41 -3.84
N TYR A 51 8.42 -6.11 -2.61
CA TYR A 51 9.06 -6.55 -1.36
C TYR A 51 8.94 -8.07 -1.12
N LEU A 52 7.85 -8.70 -1.53
CA LEU A 52 7.63 -10.13 -1.29
C LEU A 52 8.42 -11.02 -2.26
N SER A 53 8.47 -10.65 -3.52
CA SER A 53 8.92 -11.55 -4.60
C SER A 53 9.81 -10.89 -5.64
N GLY A 54 10.13 -9.60 -5.49
CA GLY A 54 10.84 -8.84 -6.52
C GLY A 54 10.06 -8.71 -7.82
N ASN A 55 8.73 -8.79 -7.77
CA ASN A 55 7.89 -8.73 -8.96
C ASN A 55 8.10 -7.42 -9.72
N GLY A 56 8.39 -7.53 -11.01
CA GLY A 56 8.70 -6.41 -11.88
C GLY A 56 10.19 -6.06 -11.96
N ILE A 57 11.07 -6.68 -11.16
CA ILE A 57 12.52 -6.51 -11.28
C ILE A 57 13.03 -7.28 -12.49
N GLU A 58 13.75 -6.58 -13.34
CA GLU A 58 14.50 -7.16 -14.45
C GLU A 58 15.99 -7.19 -14.09
N TYR A 59 16.64 -8.35 -14.32
CA TYR A 59 18.04 -8.53 -14.03
C TYR A 59 18.92 -8.32 -15.28
N VAL A 60 20.18 -7.91 -15.08
CA VAL A 60 21.19 -7.89 -16.12
C VAL A 60 21.84 -9.26 -16.20
N TYR A 61 22.03 -9.78 -17.43
CA TYR A 61 22.66 -11.08 -17.69
C TYR A 61 24.00 -10.88 -18.40
N ASP A 62 24.94 -11.80 -18.18
CA ASP A 62 26.18 -11.93 -18.94
C ASP A 62 25.94 -12.69 -20.27
N ASP A 63 27.00 -12.86 -21.07
CA ASP A 63 26.94 -13.57 -22.35
C ASP A 63 26.64 -15.08 -22.21
N ALA A 64 26.79 -15.63 -21.00
CA ALA A 64 26.46 -17.02 -20.65
C ALA A 64 25.08 -17.17 -20.01
N TYR A 65 24.25 -16.13 -20.07
CA TYR A 65 22.91 -16.07 -19.47
C TYR A 65 22.90 -16.23 -17.95
N ASN A 66 24.01 -15.92 -17.25
CA ASN A 66 24.00 -15.82 -15.79
C ASN A 66 23.65 -14.40 -15.36
N ARG A 67 22.91 -14.25 -14.26
CA ARG A 67 22.67 -12.94 -13.66
C ARG A 67 24.00 -12.32 -13.24
N ARG A 68 24.28 -11.09 -13.68
CA ARG A 68 25.42 -10.32 -13.20
C ARG A 68 25.26 -10.01 -11.73
N TYR A 69 26.30 -10.14 -10.95
CA TYR A 69 26.27 -9.88 -9.51
C TYR A 69 27.59 -9.28 -9.01
N ILE A 70 27.52 -8.68 -7.84
CA ILE A 70 28.66 -8.35 -7.00
C ILE A 70 28.62 -9.21 -5.72
N GLU A 71 29.75 -9.49 -5.14
CA GLU A 71 29.84 -10.15 -3.84
C GLU A 71 30.27 -9.15 -2.78
N GLU A 72 29.51 -9.06 -1.69
CA GLU A 72 29.84 -8.28 -0.51
C GLU A 72 29.41 -9.07 0.73
N ASP A 73 30.29 -9.14 1.74
CA ASP A 73 30.03 -9.83 3.01
C ASP A 73 29.50 -11.26 2.83
N ASN A 74 30.06 -12.01 1.88
CA ASN A 74 29.66 -13.36 1.48
C ASN A 74 28.22 -13.47 0.93
N ASN A 75 27.61 -12.38 0.54
CA ASN A 75 26.30 -12.35 -0.10
C ASN A 75 26.41 -11.92 -1.56
N LYS A 76 25.57 -12.53 -2.42
CA LYS A 76 25.43 -12.13 -3.81
C LYS A 76 24.34 -11.09 -3.95
N TYR A 77 24.65 -10.02 -4.67
CA TYR A 77 23.75 -8.96 -5.04
C TYR A 77 23.67 -8.86 -6.55
N TYR A 78 22.50 -9.10 -7.11
CA TYR A 78 22.26 -9.18 -8.55
C TYR A 78 21.96 -7.81 -9.15
N GLU A 79 22.59 -7.47 -10.29
CA GLU A 79 22.43 -6.19 -10.99
C GLU A 79 21.00 -6.06 -11.55
N ILE A 80 20.34 -4.93 -11.26
CA ILE A 80 19.00 -4.60 -11.71
C ILE A 80 19.09 -3.75 -12.97
N LYS A 81 18.35 -4.14 -14.02
CA LYS A 81 18.30 -3.43 -15.30
C LYS A 81 17.37 -2.21 -15.26
N ASN A 82 16.19 -2.37 -14.64
CA ASN A 82 15.11 -1.39 -14.66
C ASN A 82 15.02 -0.56 -13.37
N LYS A 83 16.08 0.19 -13.06
CA LYS A 83 16.11 1.05 -11.86
C LYS A 83 14.93 2.04 -11.77
N ASP A 84 14.37 2.44 -12.92
CA ASP A 84 13.22 3.34 -13.00
C ASP A 84 11.96 2.77 -12.32
N LEU A 85 11.87 1.47 -12.11
CA LEU A 85 10.79 0.83 -11.35
C LEU A 85 10.65 1.46 -9.96
N PHE A 86 11.78 1.73 -9.30
CA PHE A 86 11.80 2.29 -7.95
C PHE A 86 11.46 3.77 -7.95
N THR A 87 12.08 4.56 -8.83
CA THR A 87 11.88 6.02 -8.92
C THR A 87 10.47 6.38 -9.39
N ASN A 88 9.82 5.51 -10.17
CA ASN A 88 8.43 5.68 -10.59
C ASN A 88 7.42 5.32 -9.49
N LEU A 89 7.78 4.43 -8.57
CA LEU A 89 6.88 3.95 -7.53
C LEU A 89 7.10 4.67 -6.19
N ILE A 90 8.34 5.02 -5.88
CA ILE A 90 8.77 5.54 -4.58
C ILE A 90 9.06 7.04 -4.72
N SER A 91 8.64 7.82 -3.72
CA SER A 91 8.96 9.25 -3.61
C SER A 91 10.47 9.45 -3.45
N GLU A 92 11.02 10.45 -4.13
CA GLU A 92 12.44 10.82 -4.01
C GLU A 92 12.86 11.02 -2.55
N LYS A 93 11.96 11.59 -1.72
CA LYS A 93 12.21 11.85 -0.29
C LYS A 93 12.40 10.60 0.57
N SER A 94 11.96 9.46 0.09
CA SER A 94 12.01 8.19 0.84
C SER A 94 12.72 7.08 0.06
N LEU A 95 13.28 7.40 -1.09
CA LEU A 95 13.87 6.42 -2.00
C LEU A 95 14.98 5.62 -1.29
N ASP A 96 15.99 6.30 -0.75
CA ASP A 96 17.13 5.66 -0.10
C ASP A 96 16.69 4.75 1.05
N LYS A 97 15.79 5.25 1.92
CA LYS A 97 15.27 4.48 3.04
C LYS A 97 14.53 3.22 2.60
N LEU A 98 13.73 3.32 1.54
CA LEU A 98 12.95 2.19 1.04
C LEU A 98 13.81 1.22 0.23
N LEU A 99 14.82 1.68 -0.49
CA LEU A 99 15.82 0.83 -1.14
C LEU A 99 16.65 0.05 -0.11
N ASP A 100 17.11 0.72 0.96
CA ASP A 100 17.82 0.08 2.05
C ASP A 100 16.98 -1.02 2.72
N SER A 101 15.70 -0.75 2.97
CA SER A 101 14.78 -1.74 3.55
C SER A 101 14.49 -2.93 2.61
N LEU A 102 14.70 -2.79 1.30
CA LEU A 102 14.70 -3.87 0.30
C LEU A 102 16.04 -4.59 0.20
N ASN A 103 17.05 -4.15 0.94
CA ASN A 103 18.42 -4.59 0.81
C ASN A 103 18.97 -4.37 -0.62
N ILE A 104 18.62 -3.23 -1.21
CA ILE A 104 19.14 -2.77 -2.49
C ILE A 104 20.36 -1.88 -2.22
N LYS A 105 21.46 -2.18 -2.88
CA LYS A 105 22.69 -1.40 -2.84
C LYS A 105 22.83 -0.60 -4.13
N GLU A 106 23.31 0.63 -4.02
CA GLU A 106 23.72 1.44 -5.16
C GLU A 106 25.25 1.45 -5.26
N LYS A 107 25.77 1.16 -6.44
CA LYS A 107 27.19 1.19 -6.74
C LYS A 107 27.39 1.54 -8.21
N ASP A 108 28.23 2.53 -8.50
CA ASP A 108 28.56 2.97 -9.86
C ASP A 108 27.30 3.26 -10.72
N ASP A 109 26.34 3.99 -10.15
CA ASP A 109 25.05 4.32 -10.78
C ASP A 109 24.16 3.11 -11.10
N LYS A 110 24.41 1.97 -10.51
CA LYS A 110 23.67 0.71 -10.69
C LYS A 110 23.05 0.25 -9.38
N TYR A 111 21.90 -0.40 -9.50
CA TYR A 111 21.25 -1.04 -8.36
C TYR A 111 21.49 -2.53 -8.34
N TYR A 112 21.75 -3.06 -7.15
CA TYR A 112 21.99 -4.46 -6.89
C TYR A 112 21.11 -4.93 -5.75
N ILE A 113 20.49 -6.10 -5.89
CA ILE A 113 19.58 -6.64 -4.91
C ILE A 113 19.95 -8.07 -4.52
N SER A 114 19.84 -8.40 -3.24
CA SER A 114 19.97 -9.78 -2.78
C SER A 114 18.79 -10.63 -3.24
N ASP A 115 18.96 -11.95 -3.24
CA ASP A 115 17.93 -12.87 -3.73
C ASP A 115 16.66 -12.81 -2.86
N PHE A 116 15.49 -12.85 -3.51
CA PHE A 116 14.20 -12.92 -2.85
C PHE A 116 13.84 -14.38 -2.57
N GLY A 117 13.45 -14.70 -1.37
CA GLY A 117 13.11 -16.07 -1.01
C GLY A 117 12.18 -16.19 0.20
N ARG A 118 11.40 -15.16 0.51
CA ARG A 118 10.63 -15.13 1.74
C ARG A 118 9.14 -14.97 1.48
N GLY A 119 8.44 -16.08 1.31
CA GLY A 119 6.98 -16.10 1.41
C GLY A 119 6.53 -15.96 2.87
N ILE A 120 5.46 -15.20 3.12
CA ILE A 120 4.77 -15.18 4.42
C ILE A 120 3.47 -15.95 4.25
N SER A 121 3.39 -17.13 4.84
CA SER A 121 2.27 -18.06 4.69
C SER A 121 1.02 -17.66 5.48
N ASN A 122 1.13 -16.70 6.41
CA ASN A 122 0.05 -16.32 7.31
C ASN A 122 -0.57 -14.94 7.05
N TYR A 123 -0.24 -14.29 5.93
CA TYR A 123 -0.79 -13.00 5.52
C TYR A 123 -2.03 -13.18 4.62
N TYR A 124 -3.12 -12.49 4.94
CA TYR A 124 -4.42 -12.60 4.27
C TYR A 124 -4.87 -11.33 3.53
N GLY A 125 -4.08 -10.28 3.55
CA GLY A 125 -4.36 -9.05 2.81
C GLY A 125 -4.35 -7.80 3.67
N THR A 126 -4.53 -6.65 3.01
CA THR A 126 -4.51 -5.33 3.64
C THR A 126 -5.70 -4.50 3.22
N LYS A 127 -6.36 -3.86 4.20
CA LYS A 127 -7.41 -2.87 4.02
C LYS A 127 -6.87 -1.47 4.32
N PHE A 128 -7.54 -0.44 3.84
CA PHE A 128 -7.10 0.94 4.02
C PHE A 128 -8.20 1.81 4.63
N LYS A 129 -7.79 2.65 5.61
CA LYS A 129 -8.59 3.77 6.11
C LYS A 129 -7.85 5.07 5.78
N ILE A 130 -8.55 6.06 5.21
CA ILE A 130 -7.98 7.39 4.98
C ILE A 130 -7.90 8.09 6.35
N LYS A 131 -6.69 8.51 6.74
CA LYS A 131 -6.41 9.28 7.95
C LYS A 131 -6.48 10.77 7.68
N HIS A 132 -5.72 11.22 6.68
CA HIS A 132 -5.70 12.61 6.25
C HIS A 132 -5.62 12.71 4.74
N LYS A 133 -6.25 13.75 4.18
CA LYS A 133 -6.33 13.99 2.75
C LYS A 133 -6.01 15.45 2.44
N ARG A 134 -4.96 15.64 1.64
CA ARG A 134 -4.56 16.95 1.09
C ARG A 134 -4.43 16.82 -0.44
N LYS A 135 -4.30 17.95 -1.15
CA LYS A 135 -4.20 17.99 -2.62
C LYS A 135 -3.12 17.06 -3.19
N ASN A 136 -1.94 17.07 -2.57
CA ASN A 136 -0.75 16.35 -3.04
C ASN A 136 -0.25 15.30 -2.03
N LYS A 137 -1.00 14.98 -0.97
CA LYS A 137 -0.62 13.99 0.03
C LYS A 137 -1.86 13.31 0.61
N ILE A 138 -1.83 11.98 0.68
CA ILE A 138 -2.88 11.19 1.32
C ILE A 138 -2.21 10.24 2.31
N GLU A 139 -2.64 10.32 3.55
CA GLU A 139 -2.18 9.46 4.64
C GLU A 139 -3.25 8.42 4.92
N TYR A 140 -2.86 7.16 4.93
CA TYR A 140 -3.70 6.01 5.21
C TYR A 140 -3.20 5.28 6.45
N ILE A 141 -4.09 4.51 7.05
CA ILE A 141 -3.77 3.39 7.93
C ILE A 141 -3.96 2.13 7.10
N ALA A 142 -2.87 1.42 6.85
CA ALA A 142 -2.87 0.09 6.25
C ALA A 142 -3.12 -0.93 7.35
N ILE A 143 -4.19 -1.71 7.25
CA ILE A 143 -4.61 -2.72 8.22
C ILE A 143 -4.37 -4.08 7.59
N SER A 144 -3.27 -4.71 7.98
CA SER A 144 -2.87 -6.02 7.46
C SER A 144 -3.40 -7.14 8.35
N THR A 145 -4.07 -8.11 7.75
CA THR A 145 -4.67 -9.26 8.43
C THR A 145 -3.74 -10.46 8.35
N PHE A 146 -3.51 -11.10 9.47
CA PHE A 146 -2.67 -12.30 9.62
C PHE A 146 -3.43 -13.41 10.34
N CYS A 147 -2.93 -14.64 10.22
CA CYS A 147 -3.37 -15.78 11.02
C CYS A 147 -2.28 -16.17 12.03
N LYS A 148 -2.67 -16.44 13.26
CA LYS A 148 -1.78 -17.04 14.27
C LYS A 148 -1.35 -18.43 13.83
N LYS A 149 -0.07 -18.78 14.02
CA LYS A 149 0.49 -20.07 13.56
C LYS A 149 -0.30 -21.29 13.98
N ASP A 150 -0.78 -21.32 15.20
CA ASP A 150 -1.54 -22.45 15.78
C ASP A 150 -2.96 -22.60 15.21
N PHE A 151 -3.43 -21.62 14.44
CA PHE A 151 -4.76 -21.58 13.84
C PHE A 151 -4.75 -21.83 12.31
N ILE A 152 -3.57 -22.11 11.73
CA ILE A 152 -3.46 -22.43 10.31
C ILE A 152 -3.85 -23.89 10.10
N VAL A 153 -4.88 -24.13 9.30
CA VAL A 153 -5.29 -25.48 8.92
C VAL A 153 -4.46 -25.94 7.73
N TYR A 154 -3.73 -27.04 7.89
CA TYR A 154 -2.79 -27.58 6.89
C TYR A 154 -3.42 -27.95 5.53
N TYR A 155 -4.74 -28.10 5.45
CA TYR A 155 -5.47 -28.41 4.23
C TYR A 155 -6.24 -27.17 3.76
N GLY A 156 -5.61 -26.32 2.93
CA GLY A 156 -6.26 -25.25 2.19
C GLY A 156 -5.97 -23.81 2.64
N ASP A 157 -4.85 -23.55 3.29
CA ASP A 157 -4.38 -22.19 3.70
C ASP A 157 -5.48 -21.35 4.39
N ARG A 158 -6.33 -21.99 5.18
CA ARG A 158 -7.43 -21.34 5.91
C ARG A 158 -7.05 -21.11 7.35
N CYS A 159 -7.35 -19.92 7.85
CA CYS A 159 -7.28 -19.60 9.27
C CYS A 159 -8.59 -19.97 9.96
N MET A 160 -8.53 -20.56 11.15
CA MET A 160 -9.73 -20.73 12.00
C MET A 160 -10.28 -19.36 12.41
N MET A 161 -11.61 -19.24 12.59
CA MET A 161 -12.29 -17.95 12.77
C MET A 161 -11.67 -17.06 13.86
N ASP A 162 -11.21 -17.64 14.97
CA ASP A 162 -10.62 -16.90 16.10
C ASP A 162 -9.10 -16.68 15.98
N GLY A 163 -8.49 -17.15 14.88
CA GLY A 163 -7.05 -17.06 14.65
C GLY A 163 -6.60 -15.78 13.97
N TYR A 164 -7.52 -15.00 13.41
CA TYR A 164 -7.18 -13.76 12.73
C TYR A 164 -6.81 -12.65 13.71
N TYR A 165 -5.79 -11.87 13.35
CA TYR A 165 -5.44 -10.63 14.02
C TYR A 165 -5.02 -9.58 12.99
N GLU A 166 -5.09 -8.31 13.36
CA GLU A 166 -4.79 -7.19 12.48
C GLU A 166 -3.63 -6.35 13.04
N ILE A 167 -2.78 -5.87 12.13
CA ILE A 167 -1.69 -4.96 12.44
C ILE A 167 -1.90 -3.69 11.63
N GLU A 168 -1.91 -2.54 12.32
CA GLU A 168 -2.05 -1.24 11.70
C GLU A 168 -0.67 -0.59 11.48
N LYS A 169 -0.39 -0.15 10.24
CA LYS A 169 0.83 0.59 9.89
C LYS A 169 0.49 1.81 9.06
N PRO A 170 1.29 2.88 9.14
CA PRO A 170 1.11 4.02 8.26
C PRO A 170 1.45 3.65 6.81
N PHE A 171 0.66 4.20 5.89
CA PHE A 171 0.92 4.16 4.46
C PHE A 171 0.61 5.54 3.87
N THR A 172 1.58 6.16 3.23
CA THR A 172 1.43 7.53 2.74
C THR A 172 1.77 7.60 1.27
N LEU A 173 0.89 8.23 0.51
CA LEU A 173 1.11 8.61 -0.88
C LEU A 173 1.34 10.11 -1.00
N VAL A 174 2.27 10.49 -1.87
CA VAL A 174 2.54 11.88 -2.26
C VAL A 174 2.45 12.01 -3.78
N LYS A 175 1.99 13.16 -4.26
CA LYS A 175 1.93 13.44 -5.68
C LYS A 175 3.15 14.26 -6.10
N GLU A 176 4.02 13.68 -6.91
CA GLU A 176 5.23 14.28 -7.51
C GLU A 176 5.08 14.23 -9.02
N ASP A 177 5.27 15.35 -9.70
CA ASP A 177 5.15 15.50 -11.17
C ASP A 177 3.87 14.90 -11.78
N GLY A 178 2.77 15.05 -11.02
CA GLY A 178 1.47 14.53 -11.45
C GLY A 178 1.21 13.07 -11.10
N VAL A 179 2.22 12.30 -10.67
CA VAL A 179 2.15 10.87 -10.34
C VAL A 179 2.08 10.66 -8.84
N TRP A 180 1.26 9.71 -8.40
CA TRP A 180 1.20 9.29 -7.00
C TRP A 180 2.31 8.27 -6.71
N LYS A 181 3.16 8.58 -5.73
CA LYS A 181 4.30 7.77 -5.29
C LYS A 181 4.20 7.44 -3.81
N VAL A 182 4.84 6.37 -3.40
CA VAL A 182 4.92 5.93 -2.01
C VAL A 182 5.94 6.79 -1.25
N LEU A 183 5.47 7.52 -0.23
CA LEU A 183 6.32 8.27 0.69
C LEU A 183 6.62 7.47 1.96
N GLU A 184 5.67 6.65 2.40
CA GLU A 184 5.81 5.85 3.63
C GLU A 184 5.16 4.49 3.43
N TYR A 185 5.92 3.45 3.71
CA TYR A 185 5.51 2.06 3.64
C TYR A 185 6.28 1.26 4.69
N THR A 186 5.60 0.36 5.35
CA THR A 186 6.22 -0.62 6.24
C THR A 186 5.98 -2.01 5.65
N SER A 187 7.07 -2.66 5.23
CA SER A 187 6.99 -4.04 4.77
C SER A 187 6.58 -4.97 5.90
N ILE A 188 5.82 -6.01 5.57
CA ILE A 188 5.47 -7.05 6.55
C ILE A 188 6.70 -7.78 7.12
N PHE A 189 7.83 -7.76 6.43
CA PHE A 189 9.11 -8.27 6.95
C PHE A 189 9.76 -7.38 8.03
N GLN A 190 9.28 -6.15 8.17
CA GLN A 190 9.75 -5.19 9.18
C GLN A 190 8.89 -5.22 10.45
N PHE A 191 7.86 -6.08 10.49
CA PHE A 191 7.07 -6.27 11.71
C PHE A 191 7.91 -7.03 12.74
N SER A 192 7.86 -6.58 13.98
CA SER A 192 8.57 -7.24 15.07
C SER A 192 7.97 -8.61 15.36
N ASP A 193 8.75 -9.53 15.89
CA ASP A 193 8.27 -10.85 16.33
C ASP A 193 7.15 -10.77 17.38
N ARG A 194 7.06 -9.62 18.08
CA ARG A 194 5.95 -9.36 19.03
C ARG A 194 4.63 -9.03 18.33
N GLU A 195 4.70 -8.47 17.12
CA GLU A 195 3.52 -8.13 16.31
C GLU A 195 3.02 -9.35 15.52
N LEU A 196 3.90 -10.33 15.23
CA LEU A 196 3.61 -11.53 14.44
C LEU A 196 3.26 -12.77 15.30
N LYS A 197 2.80 -12.56 16.53
CA LYS A 197 2.43 -13.65 17.48
C LYS A 197 1.07 -14.25 17.21
#